data_98e4b1025d56a967dc4f016dd627d729
#
_entry.id   98e4b1025d56a967dc4f016dd627d729
#
_cell.length_a   1.000
_cell.length_b   1.000
_cell.length_c   1.000
_cell.angle_alpha   90.00
_cell.angle_beta   90.00
_cell.angle_gamma   90.00
#
_symmetry.space_group_name_H-M   'P 1'
#
loop_
_entity.id
_entity.type
_entity.pdbx_description
1 polymer ?
#
loop_
_entity_poly.entity_id
_entity_poly.type
_entity_poly.pdbx_seq_one_letter_code
_entity_poly.pdbx_strand_id
1 'polypeptide(L)'
;HTECSAMNYAAFGDQIDIHGGGRDLIFPHHENEIAQSESLTGKQFAKYWTHNGLIKVNGQKMSKSLGNSLLLEDLLEKYTNEAIKFALLQNNYRNDINITVELFPEAERHLTDFYNVIKAVEDKFGKGSKPSAEIDEKFNADMDEDFNTALALSELFGLFKAVSAKLAKGDASAADDVAQI
;
A
#
# COMPACT_ATOMS: atom_id res chain seq x y z
N HIS A 1 -18.90 -16.47 -9.64
CA HIS A 1 -18.82 -15.55 -10.79
C HIS A 1 -20.20 -15.07 -11.29
N THR A 2 -21.23 -15.93 -11.43
CA THR A 2 -22.55 -15.50 -11.91
C THR A 2 -23.21 -14.46 -11.00
N GLU A 3 -23.15 -14.67 -9.69
CA GLU A 3 -23.66 -13.69 -8.71
C GLU A 3 -22.89 -12.38 -8.81
N CYS A 4 -21.55 -12.44 -8.88
CA CYS A 4 -20.71 -11.25 -8.98
C CYS A 4 -21.00 -10.48 -10.28
N SER A 5 -21.13 -11.16 -11.43
CA SER A 5 -21.51 -10.53 -12.69
C SER A 5 -22.87 -9.84 -12.60
N ALA A 6 -23.86 -10.48 -12.00
CA ALA A 6 -25.20 -9.92 -11.83
C ALA A 6 -25.20 -8.71 -10.85
N MET A 7 -24.45 -8.80 -9.77
CA MET A 7 -24.33 -7.71 -8.78
C MET A 7 -23.61 -6.50 -9.37
N ASN A 8 -22.51 -6.71 -10.11
CA ASN A 8 -21.79 -5.67 -10.82
C ASN A 8 -22.70 -4.97 -11.83
N TYR A 9 -23.41 -5.73 -12.64
CA TYR A 9 -24.35 -5.17 -13.62
C TYR A 9 -25.45 -4.34 -12.95
N ALA A 10 -26.03 -4.82 -11.86
CA ALA A 10 -27.09 -4.13 -11.12
C ALA A 10 -26.62 -2.85 -10.44
N ALA A 11 -25.37 -2.82 -9.93
CA ALA A 11 -24.82 -1.68 -9.19
C ALA A 11 -24.18 -0.63 -10.10
N PHE A 12 -23.52 -1.05 -11.19
CA PHE A 12 -22.62 -0.18 -11.99
C PHE A 12 -22.99 -0.16 -13.48
N GLY A 13 -23.92 -0.99 -13.94
CA GLY A 13 -24.30 -1.07 -15.35
C GLY A 13 -23.35 -1.94 -16.18
N ASP A 14 -23.24 -1.60 -17.48
CA ASP A 14 -22.59 -2.45 -18.48
C ASP A 14 -21.07 -2.55 -18.33
N GLN A 15 -20.43 -1.58 -17.73
CA GLN A 15 -18.98 -1.49 -17.60
C GLN A 15 -18.60 -0.88 -16.26
N ILE A 16 -17.57 -1.43 -15.63
CA ILE A 16 -17.01 -0.91 -14.39
C ILE A 16 -15.62 -0.29 -14.62
N ASP A 17 -15.22 0.64 -13.78
CA ASP A 17 -13.90 1.28 -13.93
C ASP A 17 -12.79 0.37 -13.44
N ILE A 18 -12.91 -0.16 -12.22
CA ILE A 18 -11.88 -0.99 -11.60
C ILE A 18 -12.52 -2.26 -11.06
N HIS A 19 -11.92 -3.42 -11.39
CA HIS A 19 -12.25 -4.70 -10.80
C HIS A 19 -11.01 -5.36 -10.20
N GLY A 20 -11.10 -5.86 -8.99
CA GLY A 20 -9.95 -6.40 -8.28
C GLY A 20 -10.25 -7.66 -7.50
N GLY A 21 -9.18 -8.37 -7.15
CA GLY A 21 -9.24 -9.57 -6.32
C GLY A 21 -7.89 -10.21 -6.11
N GLY A 22 -7.85 -11.36 -5.45
CA GLY A 22 -6.64 -12.16 -5.37
C GLY A 22 -6.25 -12.71 -6.74
N ARG A 23 -4.96 -12.90 -6.98
CA ARG A 23 -4.47 -13.47 -8.26
C ARG A 23 -4.99 -14.88 -8.53
N ASP A 24 -5.44 -15.60 -7.50
CA ASP A 24 -6.08 -16.92 -7.62
C ASP A 24 -7.49 -16.85 -8.22
N LEU A 25 -8.09 -15.64 -8.28
CA LEU A 25 -9.37 -15.41 -8.93
C LEU A 25 -9.26 -15.11 -10.43
N ILE A 26 -8.07 -14.83 -10.96
CA ILE A 26 -7.88 -14.56 -12.40
C ILE A 26 -8.56 -15.67 -13.22
N PHE A 27 -8.25 -16.91 -12.89
CA PHE A 27 -8.88 -18.07 -13.50
C PHE A 27 -9.31 -19.07 -12.42
N PRO A 28 -10.56 -19.59 -12.50
CA PRO A 28 -11.55 -19.34 -13.56
C PRO A 28 -12.52 -18.19 -13.29
N HIS A 29 -12.47 -17.55 -12.11
CA HIS A 29 -13.54 -16.67 -11.63
C HIS A 29 -13.71 -15.40 -12.49
N HIS A 30 -12.66 -14.60 -12.61
CA HIS A 30 -12.71 -13.33 -13.36
C HIS A 30 -12.88 -13.55 -14.87
N GLU A 31 -12.26 -14.59 -15.43
CA GLU A 31 -12.47 -14.95 -16.82
C GLU A 31 -13.94 -15.32 -17.11
N ASN A 32 -14.61 -15.98 -16.18
CA ASN A 32 -16.04 -16.26 -16.30
C ASN A 32 -16.90 -14.99 -16.15
N GLU A 33 -16.51 -14.05 -15.29
CA GLU A 33 -17.21 -12.75 -15.18
C GLU A 33 -17.10 -11.96 -16.47
N ILE A 34 -15.91 -11.91 -17.08
CA ILE A 34 -15.68 -11.31 -18.40
C ILE A 34 -16.59 -11.96 -19.44
N ALA A 35 -16.52 -13.28 -19.55
CA ALA A 35 -17.31 -14.01 -20.53
C ALA A 35 -18.83 -13.78 -20.39
N GLN A 36 -19.34 -13.73 -19.16
CA GLN A 36 -20.77 -13.51 -18.89
C GLN A 36 -21.17 -12.06 -19.18
N SER A 37 -20.41 -11.10 -18.67
CA SER A 37 -20.74 -9.66 -18.79
C SER A 37 -20.58 -9.17 -20.23
N GLU A 38 -19.49 -9.50 -20.90
CA GLU A 38 -19.22 -9.06 -22.27
C GLU A 38 -20.14 -9.73 -23.29
N SER A 39 -20.51 -11.00 -23.08
CA SER A 39 -21.51 -11.67 -23.94
C SER A 39 -22.89 -11.06 -23.80
N LEU A 40 -23.24 -10.52 -22.62
CA LEU A 40 -24.53 -9.86 -22.39
C LEU A 40 -24.57 -8.43 -22.94
N THR A 41 -23.51 -7.66 -22.70
CA THR A 41 -23.49 -6.20 -22.92
C THR A 41 -22.86 -5.81 -24.26
N GLY A 42 -22.00 -6.66 -24.83
CA GLY A 42 -21.18 -6.33 -25.99
C GLY A 42 -20.09 -5.28 -25.71
N LYS A 43 -19.81 -4.99 -24.43
CA LYS A 43 -18.82 -4.00 -23.97
C LYS A 43 -17.76 -4.68 -23.12
N GLN A 44 -16.57 -4.08 -23.07
CA GLN A 44 -15.53 -4.47 -22.12
C GLN A 44 -16.05 -4.38 -20.69
N PHE A 45 -15.91 -5.43 -19.89
CA PHE A 45 -16.47 -5.53 -18.55
C PHE A 45 -15.80 -4.56 -17.58
N ALA A 46 -14.47 -4.57 -17.48
CA ALA A 46 -13.73 -3.68 -16.60
C ALA A 46 -12.63 -2.95 -17.37
N LYS A 47 -12.45 -1.64 -17.12
CA LYS A 47 -11.37 -0.85 -17.73
C LYS A 47 -10.01 -1.22 -17.18
N TYR A 48 -9.94 -1.43 -15.85
CA TYR A 48 -8.70 -1.75 -15.14
C TYR A 48 -8.90 -2.97 -14.24
N TRP A 49 -7.88 -3.81 -14.19
CA TRP A 49 -7.83 -4.99 -13.35
C TRP A 49 -6.69 -4.90 -12.37
N THR A 50 -6.96 -5.14 -11.08
CA THR A 50 -5.95 -5.21 -10.04
C THR A 50 -5.97 -6.58 -9.37
N HIS A 51 -4.83 -7.28 -9.37
CA HIS A 51 -4.74 -8.61 -8.76
C HIS A 51 -3.67 -8.64 -7.70
N ASN A 52 -4.10 -8.81 -6.44
CA ASN A 52 -3.20 -8.87 -5.31
C ASN A 52 -2.53 -10.23 -5.20
N GLY A 53 -1.29 -10.21 -4.72
CA GLY A 53 -0.64 -11.42 -4.22
C GLY A 53 -1.38 -12.03 -3.02
N LEU A 54 -0.94 -13.21 -2.61
CA LEU A 54 -1.56 -13.93 -1.49
C LEU A 54 -0.85 -13.57 -0.18
N ILE A 55 -1.60 -13.62 0.91
CA ILE A 55 -1.04 -13.49 2.25
C ILE A 55 -0.60 -14.87 2.74
N LYS A 56 0.66 -14.94 3.16
CA LYS A 56 1.25 -16.09 3.83
C LYS A 56 1.55 -15.74 5.28
N VAL A 57 1.45 -16.70 6.17
CA VAL A 57 1.85 -16.56 7.57
C VAL A 57 2.95 -17.59 7.83
N ASN A 58 4.14 -17.12 8.18
CA ASN A 58 5.33 -17.96 8.37
C ASN A 58 5.58 -18.91 7.18
N GLY A 59 5.47 -18.38 5.96
CA GLY A 59 5.70 -19.13 4.71
C GLY A 59 4.54 -20.02 4.23
N GLN A 60 3.48 -20.17 5.02
CA GLN A 60 2.31 -20.99 4.66
C GLN A 60 1.13 -20.11 4.22
N LYS A 61 0.34 -20.57 3.24
CA LYS A 61 -0.87 -19.86 2.84
C LYS A 61 -1.79 -19.68 4.05
N MET A 62 -2.22 -18.43 4.29
CA MET A 62 -3.19 -18.14 5.35
C MET A 62 -4.53 -18.78 5.02
N SER A 63 -5.07 -19.58 5.94
CA SER A 63 -6.38 -20.18 5.79
C SER A 63 -7.02 -20.49 7.15
N LYS A 64 -8.36 -20.45 7.19
CA LYS A 64 -9.11 -20.81 8.40
C LYS A 64 -8.89 -22.27 8.80
N SER A 65 -8.75 -23.18 7.83
CA SER A 65 -8.54 -24.60 8.08
C SER A 65 -7.19 -24.92 8.73
N LEU A 66 -6.19 -24.08 8.52
CA LEU A 66 -4.87 -24.21 9.16
C LEU A 66 -4.78 -23.48 10.50
N GLY A 67 -5.82 -22.77 10.92
CA GLY A 67 -5.83 -22.02 12.17
C GLY A 67 -4.79 -20.89 12.25
N ASN A 68 -4.23 -20.49 11.11
CA ASN A 68 -3.22 -19.43 10.99
C ASN A 68 -3.78 -18.10 10.45
N SER A 69 -5.11 -17.93 10.50
CA SER A 69 -5.75 -16.68 10.07
C SER A 69 -5.47 -15.57 11.09
N LEU A 70 -5.07 -14.42 10.57
CA LEU A 70 -4.93 -13.18 11.34
C LEU A 70 -6.18 -12.33 11.11
N LEU A 71 -6.89 -12.01 12.17
CA LEU A 71 -8.00 -11.09 12.10
C LEU A 71 -7.46 -9.66 12.22
N LEU A 72 -8.02 -8.75 11.43
CA LEU A 72 -7.66 -7.34 11.50
C LEU A 72 -7.93 -6.75 12.89
N GLU A 73 -9.01 -7.19 13.55
CA GLU A 73 -9.37 -6.80 14.91
C GLU A 73 -8.24 -7.12 15.90
N ASP A 74 -7.68 -8.33 15.84
CA ASP A 74 -6.57 -8.76 16.71
C ASP A 74 -5.28 -7.95 16.46
N LEU A 75 -5.07 -7.50 15.23
CA LEU A 75 -3.93 -6.65 14.88
C LEU A 75 -4.12 -5.22 15.39
N LEU A 76 -5.34 -4.67 15.30
CA LEU A 76 -5.67 -3.33 15.77
C LEU A 76 -5.63 -3.18 17.29
N GLU A 77 -5.76 -4.29 18.04
CA GLU A 77 -5.54 -4.29 19.49
C GLU A 77 -4.06 -4.15 19.87
N LYS A 78 -3.13 -4.51 18.96
CA LYS A 78 -1.69 -4.59 19.24
C LYS A 78 -0.89 -3.49 18.57
N TYR A 79 -1.30 -3.05 17.41
CA TYR A 79 -0.56 -2.14 16.53
C TYR A 79 -1.44 -0.98 16.08
N THR A 80 -0.81 0.13 15.76
CA THR A 80 -1.53 1.25 15.17
C THR A 80 -2.02 0.89 13.76
N ASN A 81 -3.15 1.48 13.36
CA ASN A 81 -3.68 1.30 12.01
C ASN A 81 -2.68 1.76 10.92
N GLU A 82 -1.88 2.76 11.24
CA GLU A 82 -0.84 3.27 10.35
C GLU A 82 0.31 2.25 10.18
N ALA A 83 0.77 1.62 11.27
CA ALA A 83 1.78 0.59 11.22
C ALA A 83 1.33 -0.63 10.40
N ILE A 84 0.06 -1.02 10.53
CA ILE A 84 -0.51 -2.11 9.74
C ILE A 84 -0.50 -1.75 8.24
N LYS A 85 -0.97 -0.55 7.88
CA LYS A 85 -0.96 -0.07 6.49
C LYS A 85 0.47 0.01 5.95
N PHE A 86 1.37 0.61 6.71
CA PHE A 86 2.77 0.75 6.33
C PHE A 86 3.44 -0.61 6.08
N ALA A 87 3.23 -1.58 6.97
CA ALA A 87 3.75 -2.94 6.81
C ALA A 87 3.30 -3.60 5.50
N LEU A 88 2.02 -3.43 5.13
CA LEU A 88 1.48 -3.98 3.89
C LEU A 88 2.01 -3.25 2.65
N LEU A 89 2.12 -1.92 2.70
CA LEU A 89 2.56 -1.07 1.59
C LEU A 89 4.06 -1.18 1.28
N GLN A 90 4.87 -1.74 2.19
CA GLN A 90 6.29 -2.02 1.93
C GLN A 90 6.51 -3.07 0.83
N ASN A 91 5.45 -3.78 0.44
CA ASN A 91 5.50 -4.77 -0.62
C ASN A 91 4.67 -4.30 -1.81
N ASN A 92 5.13 -4.62 -3.03
CA ASN A 92 4.29 -4.45 -4.21
C ASN A 92 3.05 -5.33 -4.06
N TYR A 93 1.87 -4.77 -4.29
CA TYR A 93 0.59 -5.47 -4.08
C TYR A 93 0.43 -6.75 -4.90
N ARG A 94 1.13 -6.88 -6.04
CA ARG A 94 1.11 -8.09 -6.88
C ARG A 94 1.89 -9.25 -6.28
N ASN A 95 2.79 -8.98 -5.33
CA ASN A 95 3.62 -9.99 -4.69
C ASN A 95 2.91 -10.62 -3.49
N ASP A 96 3.27 -11.87 -3.20
CA ASP A 96 2.84 -12.49 -1.95
C ASP A 96 3.48 -11.78 -0.76
N ILE A 97 2.67 -11.50 0.25
CA ILE A 97 3.14 -10.93 1.52
C ILE A 97 3.27 -12.07 2.52
N ASN A 98 4.48 -12.23 3.08
CA ASN A 98 4.70 -13.17 4.17
C ASN A 98 4.68 -12.43 5.50
N ILE A 99 3.62 -12.62 6.26
CA ILE A 99 3.49 -12.06 7.60
C ILE A 99 4.31 -12.90 8.57
N THR A 100 5.37 -12.30 9.10
CA THR A 100 6.20 -12.84 10.20
C THR A 100 5.87 -12.13 11.50
N VAL A 101 6.39 -12.65 12.60
CA VAL A 101 6.19 -12.04 13.94
C VAL A 101 6.78 -10.63 14.02
N GLU A 102 7.82 -10.35 13.22
CA GLU A 102 8.56 -9.09 13.24
C GLU A 102 7.92 -8.01 12.36
N LEU A 103 7.08 -8.36 11.38
CA LEU A 103 6.61 -7.46 10.34
C LEU A 103 5.96 -6.18 10.90
N PHE A 104 5.00 -6.32 11.79
CA PHE A 104 4.29 -5.17 12.37
C PHE A 104 5.10 -4.42 13.43
N PRO A 105 5.84 -5.09 14.35
CA PRO A 105 6.76 -4.39 15.25
C PRO A 105 7.83 -3.56 14.52
N GLU A 106 8.38 -4.06 13.42
CA GLU A 106 9.33 -3.31 12.61
C GLU A 106 8.69 -2.09 11.94
N ALA A 107 7.47 -2.24 11.44
CA ALA A 107 6.71 -1.13 10.87
C ALA A 107 6.45 -0.02 11.91
N GLU A 108 6.03 -0.36 13.12
CA GLU A 108 5.86 0.62 14.21
C GLU A 108 7.15 1.31 14.59
N ARG A 109 8.26 0.57 14.65
CA ARG A 109 9.57 1.14 14.94
C ARG A 109 9.98 2.14 13.86
N HIS A 110 9.82 1.81 12.58
CA HIS A 110 10.13 2.72 11.48
C HIS A 110 9.31 4.01 11.53
N LEU A 111 7.99 3.90 11.75
CA LEU A 111 7.13 5.06 11.89
C LEU A 111 7.53 5.92 13.10
N THR A 112 7.82 5.29 14.24
CA THR A 112 8.30 5.98 15.43
C THR A 112 9.60 6.76 15.15
N ASP A 113 10.55 6.12 14.45
CA ASP A 113 11.81 6.75 14.07
C ASP A 113 11.58 7.94 13.13
N PHE A 114 10.66 7.81 12.16
CA PHE A 114 10.29 8.91 11.27
C PHE A 114 9.68 10.09 12.03
N TYR A 115 8.68 9.85 12.87
CA TYR A 115 8.07 10.91 13.68
C TYR A 115 9.03 11.57 14.65
N ASN A 116 9.96 10.82 15.22
CA ASN A 116 11.01 11.39 16.08
C ASN A 116 11.94 12.33 15.30
N VAL A 117 12.32 11.96 14.07
CA VAL A 117 13.13 12.83 13.20
C VAL A 117 12.37 14.08 12.82
N ILE A 118 11.12 13.96 12.38
CA ILE A 118 10.26 15.10 12.03
C ILE A 118 10.17 16.06 13.22
N LYS A 119 9.80 15.53 14.38
CA LYS A 119 9.69 16.33 15.61
C LYS A 119 11.01 17.03 15.98
N ALA A 120 12.12 16.31 15.91
CA ALA A 120 13.43 16.90 16.25
C ALA A 120 13.84 18.03 15.28
N VAL A 121 13.46 17.91 14.00
CA VAL A 121 13.68 18.99 13.01
C VAL A 121 12.78 20.19 13.31
N GLU A 122 11.48 19.97 13.56
CA GLU A 122 10.52 21.03 13.88
C GLU A 122 10.89 21.76 15.18
N ASP A 123 11.30 21.02 16.22
CA ASP A 123 11.72 21.59 17.51
C ASP A 123 12.98 22.47 17.36
N LYS A 124 13.89 22.10 16.44
CA LYS A 124 15.16 22.81 16.27
C LYS A 124 15.09 23.96 15.26
N PHE A 125 14.37 23.81 14.18
CA PHE A 125 14.38 24.73 13.04
C PHE A 125 13.02 25.35 12.74
N GLY A 126 11.94 24.87 13.39
CA GLY A 126 10.56 25.23 13.06
C GLY A 126 10.00 24.40 11.89
N LYS A 127 8.76 24.69 11.55
CA LYS A 127 8.09 24.03 10.41
C LYS A 127 8.63 24.59 9.09
N GLY A 128 8.98 23.68 8.18
CA GLY A 128 9.34 24.05 6.81
C GLY A 128 8.17 24.65 6.04
N SER A 129 8.47 25.45 5.05
CA SER A 129 7.45 26.23 4.33
C SER A 129 7.35 25.92 2.84
N LYS A 130 8.26 25.14 2.29
CA LYS A 130 8.30 24.86 0.85
C LYS A 130 8.50 23.38 0.58
N PRO A 131 7.42 22.68 0.24
CA PRO A 131 7.55 21.33 -0.29
C PRO A 131 8.38 21.34 -1.60
N SER A 132 9.22 20.32 -1.83
CA SER A 132 10.03 20.20 -3.05
C SER A 132 9.23 19.51 -4.14
N ALA A 133 8.98 20.20 -5.22
CA ALA A 133 8.29 19.62 -6.37
C ALA A 133 8.97 18.34 -6.89
N GLU A 134 10.29 18.21 -6.71
CA GLU A 134 11.06 17.03 -7.14
C GLU A 134 10.64 15.75 -6.40
N ILE A 135 10.34 15.85 -5.09
CA ILE A 135 9.91 14.68 -4.32
C ILE A 135 8.49 14.29 -4.71
N ASP A 136 7.61 15.27 -4.87
CA ASP A 136 6.23 15.00 -5.33
C ASP A 136 6.22 14.37 -6.73
N GLU A 137 7.05 14.87 -7.65
CA GLU A 137 7.18 14.30 -8.99
C GLU A 137 7.68 12.85 -8.95
N LYS A 138 8.68 12.57 -8.12
CA LYS A 138 9.21 11.21 -7.94
C LYS A 138 8.17 10.27 -7.34
N PHE A 139 7.52 10.70 -6.26
CA PHE A 139 6.47 9.91 -5.61
C PHE A 139 5.34 9.59 -6.61
N ASN A 140 4.88 10.59 -7.35
CA ASN A 140 3.82 10.39 -8.34
C ASN A 140 4.27 9.46 -9.47
N ALA A 141 5.52 9.58 -9.95
CA ALA A 141 6.06 8.68 -10.97
C ALA A 141 6.10 7.22 -10.50
N ASP A 142 6.50 6.98 -9.25
CA ASP A 142 6.51 5.64 -8.66
C ASP A 142 5.09 5.08 -8.48
N MET A 143 4.15 5.93 -8.09
CA MET A 143 2.74 5.54 -7.93
C MET A 143 2.04 5.32 -9.27
N ASP A 144 2.40 6.08 -10.31
CA ASP A 144 1.90 5.91 -11.68
C ASP A 144 2.42 4.62 -12.32
N GLU A 145 3.54 4.07 -11.84
CA GLU A 145 4.03 2.75 -12.22
C GLU A 145 3.33 1.63 -11.44
N ASP A 146 2.06 1.43 -11.76
CA ASP A 146 1.25 0.32 -11.22
C ASP A 146 1.21 0.30 -9.68
N PHE A 147 1.07 1.48 -9.06
CA PHE A 147 1.03 1.65 -7.61
C PHE A 147 2.27 1.04 -6.90
N ASN A 148 3.47 1.40 -7.35
CA ASN A 148 4.71 0.88 -6.80
C ASN A 148 5.05 1.50 -5.44
N THR A 149 4.20 1.21 -4.45
CA THR A 149 4.36 1.72 -3.07
C THR A 149 5.69 1.32 -2.44
N ALA A 150 6.23 0.16 -2.81
CA ALA A 150 7.53 -0.29 -2.29
C ALA A 150 8.66 0.64 -2.72
N LEU A 151 8.65 1.10 -3.98
CA LEU A 151 9.63 2.07 -4.49
C LEU A 151 9.42 3.44 -3.86
N ALA A 152 8.19 3.95 -3.83
CA ALA A 152 7.86 5.23 -3.22
C ALA A 152 8.29 5.27 -1.74
N LEU A 153 8.07 4.21 -0.96
CA LEU A 153 8.54 4.11 0.42
C LEU A 153 10.07 4.03 0.53
N SER A 154 10.74 3.37 -0.42
CA SER A 154 12.22 3.35 -0.47
C SER A 154 12.82 4.76 -0.64
N GLU A 155 12.20 5.59 -1.48
CA GLU A 155 12.60 7.00 -1.64
C GLU A 155 12.37 7.79 -0.35
N LEU A 156 11.26 7.56 0.37
CA LEU A 156 11.02 8.17 1.69
C LEU A 156 12.10 7.77 2.71
N PHE A 157 12.50 6.50 2.77
CA PHE A 157 13.60 6.08 3.64
C PHE A 157 14.91 6.81 3.30
N GLY A 158 15.19 7.01 2.00
CA GLY A 158 16.33 7.80 1.53
C GLY A 158 16.26 9.24 2.02
N LEU A 159 15.09 9.87 1.92
CA LEU A 159 14.84 11.22 2.39
C LEU A 159 15.05 11.35 3.90
N PHE A 160 14.48 10.46 4.70
CA PHE A 160 14.67 10.46 6.16
C PHE A 160 16.13 10.31 6.57
N LYS A 161 16.91 9.50 5.86
CA LYS A 161 18.34 9.37 6.08
C LYS A 161 19.08 10.69 5.79
N ALA A 162 18.71 11.37 4.70
CA ALA A 162 19.28 12.68 4.37
C ALA A 162 18.91 13.76 5.40
N VAL A 163 17.63 13.81 5.81
CA VAL A 163 17.14 14.72 6.86
C VAL A 163 17.87 14.50 8.18
N SER A 164 18.03 13.24 8.60
CA SER A 164 18.77 12.91 9.83
C SER A 164 20.23 13.40 9.78
N ALA A 165 20.87 13.25 8.62
CA ALA A 165 22.24 13.76 8.42
C ALA A 165 22.33 15.29 8.47
N LYS A 166 21.35 16.00 7.89
CA LYS A 166 21.23 17.46 7.97
C LYS A 166 20.98 17.94 9.40
N LEU A 167 20.05 17.27 10.12
CA LEU A 167 19.74 17.57 11.53
C LEU A 167 21.00 17.46 12.41
N ALA A 168 21.80 16.41 12.22
CA ALA A 168 23.05 16.19 12.96
C ALA A 168 24.09 17.28 12.68
N LYS A 169 24.13 17.82 11.46
CA LYS A 169 25.03 18.92 11.06
C LYS A 169 24.51 20.30 11.45
N GLY A 170 23.29 20.43 11.94
CA GLY A 170 22.67 21.71 12.24
C GLY A 170 22.22 22.49 11.00
N ASP A 171 21.98 21.82 9.90
CA ASP A 171 21.54 22.40 8.62
C ASP A 171 20.03 22.63 8.64
N ALA A 172 19.62 23.91 8.64
CA ALA A 172 18.21 24.31 8.71
C ALA A 172 17.38 23.90 7.47
N SER A 173 18.02 23.55 6.34
CA SER A 173 17.29 23.06 5.16
C SER A 173 16.59 21.74 5.39
N ALA A 174 16.91 21.04 6.49
CA ALA A 174 16.17 19.86 6.94
C ALA A 174 14.67 20.16 7.19
N ALA A 175 14.30 21.38 7.56
CA ALA A 175 12.91 21.76 7.79
C ALA A 175 12.09 21.76 6.49
N ASP A 176 12.67 22.20 5.39
CA ASP A 176 11.99 22.20 4.09
C ASP A 176 11.83 20.76 3.54
N ASP A 177 12.81 19.88 3.79
CA ASP A 177 12.69 18.45 3.41
C ASP A 177 11.57 17.75 4.21
N VAL A 178 11.39 18.09 5.48
CA VAL A 178 10.33 17.52 6.35
C VAL A 178 8.94 18.04 5.97
N ALA A 179 8.82 19.25 5.45
CA ALA A 179 7.56 19.83 5.02
C ALA A 179 6.87 19.06 3.85
N GLN A 180 7.58 18.06 3.31
CA GLN A 180 7.13 17.20 2.20
C GLN A 180 6.45 15.92 2.67
N ILE A 181 6.66 15.53 3.91
CA ILE A 181 6.26 14.27 4.51
C ILE A 181 4.97 14.45 5.31
#